data_50f831854c5ba6e31e574d0c8a05c288
#
_entry.id   50f831854c5ba6e31e574d0c8a05c288
#
_cell.length_a   1.000
_cell.length_b   1.000
_cell.length_c   1.000
_cell.angle_alpha   90.00
_cell.angle_beta   90.00
_cell.angle_gamma   90.00
#
_symmetry.space_group_name_H-M   'P 1'
#
loop_
_entity.id
_entity.type
_entity.pdbx_description
1 polymer ?
#
loop_
_entity_poly.entity_id
_entity_poly.type
_entity_poly.pdbx_seq_one_letter_code
_entity_poly.pdbx_strand_id
1 'polypeptide(L)'
;MTDSEGSHPRSLRSSPPDPVPGLFTLVLHTHLPWLAHHGRWPVGEEWLYQSWAASYLPLMRVLSTLAAENRRGLVTLGMTPVVTAQLDDPYCLTGMDHWLTNWQLRATEATTARTGDGTGYAAPEALRAFGVRERAEAERALEDFAVAWRHGGSPLLRSLIDAGTIELLGGPLAHPFQPLLNPRLREFALREGLADAGARFAHTPRGIWAPECAYAPGMETGYAAAGVTHFMVDGPSLHGDTTLGRPVADSDVIAFGRDLQVSYRVWSPKSGYPGNAAYRDFHTYDHVTGLKPARVTGRNVPSEEKAPYDPARADAAIDSHVADFVDVVRSRLIAESDRIGRPAHVIAAFDTELFGHWWYEGPVWLERVLRALPEAGVRVGTLSDAIADGYVGSPVELPPSSWGSGKNWQVWSGEQVADLVALNAEVVDTALATVDKALAHNASGGSTASTWAPRDIVADQILRETLLTVSSDWPFMVSKDTAAEYARYRAHLHAHAAREISSAYASGRRDNAERLAQDWNRADGLFGALDARRLPR
;
A
#
# COMPACT_ATOMS: atom_id res chain seq x y z
N MET A 1 -69.89 24.32 -1.36
CA MET A 1 -69.39 22.97 -0.94
C MET A 1 -69.00 22.23 -2.15
N THR A 2 -67.69 22.24 -2.47
CA THR A 2 -67.05 21.35 -3.44
C THR A 2 -65.63 21.13 -2.94
N ASP A 3 -65.46 19.96 -2.36
CA ASP A 3 -64.19 19.50 -1.87
C ASP A 3 -63.27 19.22 -3.06
N SER A 4 -62.11 19.86 -3.08
CA SER A 4 -61.02 19.54 -3.99
C SER A 4 -59.99 18.66 -3.24
N GLU A 5 -60.06 17.36 -3.46
CA GLU A 5 -59.04 16.42 -3.02
C GLU A 5 -57.74 16.68 -3.77
N GLY A 6 -56.73 17.12 -3.02
CA GLY A 6 -55.36 17.24 -3.50
C GLY A 6 -54.67 15.87 -3.63
N SER A 7 -54.47 15.41 -4.85
CA SER A 7 -53.62 14.23 -5.14
C SER A 7 -52.16 14.56 -4.95
N HIS A 8 -51.55 14.05 -3.86
CA HIS A 8 -50.11 14.03 -3.71
C HIS A 8 -49.49 13.08 -4.74
N PRO A 9 -48.44 13.46 -5.46
CA PRO A 9 -47.76 12.53 -6.34
C PRO A 9 -47.02 11.48 -5.48
N ARG A 10 -47.43 10.22 -5.60
CA ARG A 10 -46.68 9.09 -5.09
C ARG A 10 -45.30 9.09 -5.75
N SER A 11 -44.24 9.27 -4.96
CA SER A 11 -42.89 9.01 -5.41
C SER A 11 -42.79 7.56 -5.88
N LEU A 12 -42.60 7.36 -7.17
CA LEU A 12 -42.25 6.09 -7.75
C LEU A 12 -40.89 5.71 -7.20
N ARG A 13 -40.85 4.93 -6.12
CA ARG A 13 -39.66 4.20 -5.76
C ARG A 13 -39.43 3.18 -6.88
N SER A 14 -38.42 3.40 -7.71
CA SER A 14 -37.98 2.40 -8.66
C SER A 14 -37.70 1.10 -7.90
N SER A 15 -38.16 -0.03 -8.43
CA SER A 15 -37.82 -1.34 -7.90
C SER A 15 -36.29 -1.46 -7.84
N PRO A 16 -35.74 -2.14 -6.82
CA PRO A 16 -34.30 -2.40 -6.80
C PRO A 16 -33.91 -3.12 -8.09
N PRO A 17 -32.74 -2.82 -8.66
CA PRO A 17 -32.26 -3.50 -9.86
C PRO A 17 -32.09 -5.00 -9.58
N ASP A 18 -32.25 -5.82 -10.64
CA ASP A 18 -32.02 -7.25 -10.54
C ASP A 18 -30.60 -7.53 -10.06
N PRO A 19 -30.41 -8.49 -9.13
CA PRO A 19 -29.09 -8.83 -8.62
C PRO A 19 -28.15 -9.30 -9.74
N VAL A 20 -26.95 -8.72 -9.79
CA VAL A 20 -25.89 -9.16 -10.71
C VAL A 20 -25.25 -10.44 -10.17
N PRO A 21 -25.08 -11.50 -10.98
CA PRO A 21 -24.43 -12.73 -10.53
C PRO A 21 -22.96 -12.48 -10.21
N GLY A 22 -22.49 -12.99 -9.07
CA GLY A 22 -21.07 -12.94 -8.71
C GLY A 22 -20.73 -11.97 -7.60
N LEU A 23 -19.43 -11.79 -7.41
CA LEU A 23 -18.82 -11.00 -6.34
C LEU A 23 -17.80 -10.03 -6.94
N PHE A 24 -17.82 -8.80 -6.51
CA PHE A 24 -16.76 -7.83 -6.75
C PHE A 24 -15.93 -7.62 -5.49
N THR A 25 -14.59 -7.67 -5.62
CA THR A 25 -13.66 -7.33 -4.55
C THR A 25 -12.74 -6.20 -4.99
N LEU A 26 -12.63 -5.19 -4.15
CA LEU A 26 -11.61 -4.16 -4.27
C LEU A 26 -10.45 -4.49 -3.33
N VAL A 27 -9.26 -4.61 -3.88
CA VAL A 27 -8.03 -4.83 -3.11
C VAL A 27 -7.15 -3.59 -3.20
N LEU A 28 -6.74 -3.07 -2.05
CA LEU A 28 -5.81 -1.96 -1.95
C LEU A 28 -4.52 -2.44 -1.29
N HIS A 29 -3.37 -2.07 -1.85
CA HIS A 29 -2.06 -2.37 -1.32
C HIS A 29 -1.40 -1.09 -0.81
N THR A 30 -1.16 -1.02 0.51
CA THR A 30 -0.56 0.15 1.16
C THR A 30 0.90 -0.15 1.50
N HIS A 31 1.80 0.54 0.83
CA HIS A 31 3.22 0.32 1.00
C HIS A 31 4.06 1.56 0.68
N LEU A 32 5.04 1.82 1.54
CA LEU A 32 6.19 2.68 1.30
C LEU A 32 7.41 2.03 1.96
N PRO A 33 8.63 2.19 1.41
CA PRO A 33 9.83 1.72 2.07
C PRO A 33 10.06 2.44 3.41
N TRP A 34 11.04 1.98 4.20
CA TRP A 34 11.41 2.70 5.42
C TRP A 34 12.06 4.04 5.07
N LEU A 35 11.35 5.14 5.30
CA LEU A 35 11.76 6.51 4.97
C LEU A 35 12.19 7.31 6.20
N ALA A 36 11.69 6.95 7.38
CA ALA A 36 11.93 7.65 8.63
C ALA A 36 13.43 7.72 8.99
N HIS A 37 13.85 8.83 9.62
CA HIS A 37 15.20 9.07 10.16
C HIS A 37 16.33 9.20 9.14
N HIS A 38 16.08 9.07 7.83
CA HIS A 38 17.11 9.07 6.79
C HIS A 38 17.05 10.28 5.83
N GLY A 39 16.52 11.38 6.33
CA GLY A 39 16.44 12.62 5.58
C GLY A 39 15.07 12.88 4.94
N ARG A 40 14.80 14.18 4.78
CA ARG A 40 13.48 14.66 4.36
C ARG A 40 13.40 14.93 2.86
N TRP A 41 14.45 15.51 2.27
CA TRP A 41 14.48 15.99 0.89
C TRP A 41 15.68 15.46 0.11
N PRO A 42 15.57 15.33 -1.22
CA PRO A 42 14.40 15.56 -2.11
C PRO A 42 13.39 14.42 -2.12
N VAL A 43 13.79 13.25 -1.64
CA VAL A 43 12.99 12.05 -1.40
C VAL A 43 13.13 11.70 0.08
N GLY A 44 12.40 10.74 0.59
CA GLY A 44 12.49 10.36 2.01
C GLY A 44 11.21 10.72 2.73
N GLU A 45 11.29 11.29 3.94
CA GLU A 45 10.12 11.55 4.78
C GLU A 45 9.06 12.43 4.12
N GLU A 46 9.44 13.31 3.19
CA GLU A 46 8.47 14.11 2.45
C GLU A 46 7.49 13.23 1.65
N TRP A 47 7.99 12.15 1.05
CA TRP A 47 7.13 11.18 0.35
C TRP A 47 6.14 10.50 1.31
N LEU A 48 6.60 10.11 2.50
CA LEU A 48 5.72 9.54 3.54
C LEU A 48 4.61 10.52 3.91
N TYR A 49 4.95 11.77 4.25
CA TYR A 49 3.96 12.75 4.71
C TYR A 49 3.00 13.17 3.61
N GLN A 50 3.46 13.31 2.37
CA GLN A 50 2.59 13.56 1.22
C GLN A 50 1.60 12.43 0.99
N SER A 51 2.06 11.17 1.02
CA SER A 51 1.18 10.01 0.86
C SER A 51 0.19 9.89 2.01
N TRP A 52 0.64 10.14 3.22
CA TRP A 52 -0.21 10.12 4.42
C TRP A 52 -1.30 11.17 4.36
N ALA A 53 -0.94 12.43 4.08
CA ALA A 53 -1.90 13.54 3.99
C ALA A 53 -2.90 13.38 2.84
N ALA A 54 -2.41 13.00 1.66
CA ALA A 54 -3.22 13.00 0.45
C ALA A 54 -4.01 11.70 0.25
N SER A 55 -3.51 10.55 0.75
CA SER A 55 -4.11 9.23 0.56
C SER A 55 -4.65 8.64 1.86
N TYR A 56 -3.79 8.35 2.84
CA TYR A 56 -4.19 7.56 4.00
C TYR A 56 -5.23 8.29 4.88
N LEU A 57 -5.05 9.58 5.17
CA LEU A 57 -6.03 10.34 5.94
C LEU A 57 -7.42 10.34 5.28
N PRO A 58 -7.58 10.76 4.00
CA PRO A 58 -8.91 10.80 3.38
C PRO A 58 -9.52 9.41 3.16
N LEU A 59 -8.72 8.39 2.83
CA LEU A 59 -9.24 7.03 2.64
C LEU A 59 -9.74 6.41 3.94
N MET A 60 -9.00 6.57 5.03
CA MET A 60 -9.44 6.06 6.33
C MET A 60 -10.67 6.82 6.83
N ARG A 61 -10.82 8.12 6.51
CA ARG A 61 -12.04 8.87 6.76
C ARG A 61 -13.24 8.28 6.01
N VAL A 62 -13.08 7.98 4.71
CA VAL A 62 -14.11 7.33 3.89
C VAL A 62 -14.52 6.00 4.49
N LEU A 63 -13.56 5.12 4.80
CA LEU A 63 -13.85 3.80 5.37
C LEU A 63 -14.50 3.90 6.75
N SER A 64 -14.08 4.85 7.60
CA SER A 64 -14.68 5.08 8.91
C SER A 64 -16.12 5.59 8.80
N THR A 65 -16.41 6.47 7.82
CA THR A 65 -17.76 6.94 7.53
C THR A 65 -18.66 5.77 7.11
N LEU A 66 -18.19 4.94 6.20
CA LEU A 66 -18.94 3.77 5.73
C LEU A 66 -19.13 2.71 6.83
N ALA A 67 -18.13 2.56 7.72
CA ALA A 67 -18.22 1.71 8.90
C ALA A 67 -19.30 2.19 9.87
N ALA A 68 -19.40 3.50 10.11
CA ALA A 68 -20.42 4.11 10.95
C ALA A 68 -21.85 3.93 10.36
N GLU A 69 -21.95 3.76 9.06
CA GLU A 69 -23.19 3.38 8.36
C GLU A 69 -23.48 1.86 8.41
N ASN A 70 -22.71 1.09 9.18
CA ASN A 70 -22.77 -0.39 9.26
C ASN A 70 -22.49 -1.10 7.93
N ARG A 71 -21.74 -0.50 7.01
CA ARG A 71 -21.28 -1.17 5.80
C ARG A 71 -20.08 -2.05 6.12
N ARG A 72 -20.10 -3.28 5.60
CA ARG A 72 -19.09 -4.33 5.90
C ARG A 72 -18.58 -4.95 4.62
N GLY A 73 -17.38 -5.59 4.71
CA GLY A 73 -16.79 -6.31 3.58
C GLY A 73 -16.52 -5.41 2.37
N LEU A 74 -16.10 -4.17 2.58
CA LEU A 74 -16.00 -3.18 1.49
C LEU A 74 -14.70 -3.29 0.71
N VAL A 75 -13.60 -3.60 1.41
CA VAL A 75 -12.24 -3.57 0.84
C VAL A 75 -11.40 -4.65 1.50
N THR A 76 -10.60 -5.34 0.71
CA THR A 76 -9.46 -6.11 1.20
C THR A 76 -8.24 -5.18 1.19
N LEU A 77 -7.74 -4.81 2.36
CA LEU A 77 -6.69 -3.81 2.53
C LEU A 77 -5.37 -4.48 2.93
N GLY A 78 -4.38 -4.40 2.05
CA GLY A 78 -3.00 -4.78 2.35
C GLY A 78 -2.29 -3.65 3.10
N MET A 79 -1.73 -3.99 4.26
CA MET A 79 -0.89 -3.08 5.05
C MET A 79 0.45 -3.74 5.29
N THR A 80 1.51 -3.19 4.68
CA THR A 80 2.84 -3.75 4.89
C THR A 80 3.37 -3.42 6.29
N PRO A 81 4.10 -4.33 6.94
CA PRO A 81 4.66 -4.06 8.27
C PRO A 81 5.52 -2.80 8.32
N VAL A 82 6.26 -2.51 7.23
CA VAL A 82 7.13 -1.35 7.16
C VAL A 82 6.37 -0.02 7.11
N VAL A 83 5.26 0.07 6.36
CA VAL A 83 4.45 1.30 6.36
C VAL A 83 3.71 1.46 7.69
N THR A 84 3.18 0.37 8.24
CA THR A 84 2.49 0.41 9.52
C THR A 84 3.43 0.86 10.65
N ALA A 85 4.68 0.39 10.63
CA ALA A 85 5.70 0.83 11.58
C ALA A 85 5.91 2.35 11.52
N GLN A 86 5.93 2.95 10.33
CA GLN A 86 6.05 4.41 10.16
C GLN A 86 4.81 5.16 10.64
N LEU A 87 3.63 4.63 10.38
CA LEU A 87 2.37 5.26 10.80
C LEU A 87 2.15 5.23 12.32
N ASP A 88 2.87 4.38 13.04
CA ASP A 88 2.83 4.29 14.51
C ASP A 88 4.05 4.92 15.19
N ASP A 89 5.07 5.31 14.42
CA ASP A 89 6.32 5.83 14.97
C ASP A 89 6.12 7.24 15.54
N PRO A 90 6.47 7.49 16.82
CA PRO A 90 6.29 8.81 17.47
C PRO A 90 7.03 9.94 16.75
N TYR A 91 8.19 9.66 16.16
CA TYR A 91 8.93 10.64 15.36
C TYR A 91 8.16 11.01 14.08
N CYS A 92 7.63 10.00 13.37
CA CYS A 92 6.80 10.21 12.18
C CYS A 92 5.48 10.93 12.50
N LEU A 93 4.84 10.61 13.63
CA LEU A 93 3.64 11.31 14.09
C LEU A 93 3.91 12.80 14.33
N THR A 94 5.02 13.12 15.01
CA THR A 94 5.44 14.51 15.22
C THR A 94 5.76 15.20 13.89
N GLY A 95 6.48 14.52 12.98
CA GLY A 95 6.80 15.02 11.65
C GLY A 95 5.57 15.30 10.81
N MET A 96 4.55 14.43 10.90
CA MET A 96 3.28 14.58 10.19
C MET A 96 2.47 15.79 10.69
N ASP A 97 2.40 16.01 12.01
CA ASP A 97 1.76 17.20 12.59
C ASP A 97 2.41 18.49 12.08
N HIS A 98 3.74 18.55 12.09
CA HIS A 98 4.49 19.67 11.52
C HIS A 98 4.24 19.84 10.02
N TRP A 99 4.15 18.73 9.26
CA TRP A 99 3.91 18.78 7.83
C TRP A 99 2.52 19.33 7.51
N LEU A 100 1.48 18.88 8.22
CA LEU A 100 0.11 19.36 8.08
C LEU A 100 -0.01 20.85 8.45
N THR A 101 0.61 21.26 9.54
CA THR A 101 0.67 22.68 9.95
C THR A 101 1.34 23.54 8.87
N ASN A 102 2.42 23.05 8.28
CA ASN A 102 3.11 23.76 7.20
C ASN A 102 2.25 23.81 5.92
N TRP A 103 1.49 22.75 5.62
CA TRP A 103 0.52 22.78 4.52
C TRP A 103 -0.53 23.87 4.74
N GLN A 104 -1.12 23.97 5.94
CA GLN A 104 -2.08 25.02 6.30
C GLN A 104 -1.48 26.43 6.13
N LEU A 105 -0.22 26.65 6.57
CA LEU A 105 0.48 27.93 6.38
C LEU A 105 0.64 28.29 4.90
N ARG A 106 1.16 27.39 4.08
CA ARG A 106 1.34 27.59 2.63
C ARG A 106 0.00 27.85 1.93
N ALA A 107 -1.05 27.13 2.32
CA ALA A 107 -2.39 27.37 1.80
C ALA A 107 -2.93 28.75 2.20
N THR A 108 -2.64 29.21 3.43
CA THR A 108 -2.99 30.55 3.90
C THR A 108 -2.25 31.63 3.12
N GLU A 109 -0.96 31.47 2.87
CA GLU A 109 -0.15 32.38 2.04
C GLU A 109 -0.73 32.49 0.63
N ALA A 110 -1.14 31.36 0.01
CA ALA A 110 -1.76 31.34 -1.30
C ALA A 110 -3.05 32.18 -1.37
N THR A 111 -3.78 32.34 -0.26
CA THR A 111 -4.98 33.21 -0.23
C THR A 111 -4.70 34.69 -0.44
N THR A 112 -3.45 35.13 -0.27
CA THR A 112 -3.03 36.52 -0.40
C THR A 112 -2.17 36.79 -1.65
N ALA A 113 -1.98 35.80 -2.53
CA ALA A 113 -1.16 35.90 -3.72
C ALA A 113 -1.56 37.10 -4.60
N ARG A 114 -0.56 37.88 -5.09
CA ARG A 114 -0.75 39.08 -5.90
C ARG A 114 -0.16 38.89 -7.29
N THR A 115 -0.65 39.69 -8.24
CA THR A 115 -0.03 39.76 -9.56
C THR A 115 1.38 40.33 -9.45
N GLY A 116 2.37 39.60 -9.95
CA GLY A 116 3.79 40.02 -9.91
C GLY A 116 4.60 39.45 -8.74
N ASP A 117 4.01 38.64 -7.86
CA ASP A 117 4.73 38.03 -6.73
C ASP A 117 5.68 36.88 -7.14
N GLY A 118 5.91 36.69 -8.43
CA GLY A 118 6.82 35.64 -8.93
C GLY A 118 6.35 34.20 -8.62
N THR A 119 5.04 34.02 -8.42
CA THR A 119 4.44 32.71 -8.08
C THR A 119 4.67 31.64 -9.14
N GLY A 120 5.12 32.01 -10.35
CA GLY A 120 5.24 31.09 -11.47
C GLY A 120 3.90 30.58 -12.03
N TYR A 121 2.78 30.84 -11.33
CA TYR A 121 1.44 30.49 -11.76
C TYR A 121 0.71 31.70 -12.36
N ALA A 122 0.22 31.55 -13.58
CA ALA A 122 -0.26 32.67 -14.40
C ALA A 122 -1.60 33.29 -13.96
N ALA A 123 -2.30 32.71 -12.97
CA ALA A 123 -3.64 33.13 -12.57
C ALA A 123 -3.76 33.36 -11.05
N PRO A 124 -3.32 34.51 -10.50
CA PRO A 124 -3.32 34.79 -9.07
C PRO A 124 -4.70 34.67 -8.41
N GLU A 125 -5.78 35.05 -9.09
CA GLU A 125 -7.13 34.89 -8.56
C GLU A 125 -7.52 33.42 -8.37
N ALA A 126 -7.17 32.57 -9.33
CA ALA A 126 -7.37 31.12 -9.23
C ALA A 126 -6.53 30.52 -8.11
N LEU A 127 -5.28 30.98 -7.92
CA LEU A 127 -4.43 30.56 -6.83
C LEU A 127 -5.00 30.96 -5.46
N ARG A 128 -5.55 32.18 -5.33
CA ARG A 128 -6.25 32.60 -4.09
C ARG A 128 -7.47 31.73 -3.78
N ALA A 129 -8.32 31.50 -4.76
CA ALA A 129 -9.50 30.65 -4.61
C ALA A 129 -9.09 29.19 -4.27
N PHE A 130 -8.02 28.72 -4.87
CA PHE A 130 -7.43 27.43 -4.58
C PHE A 130 -6.86 27.38 -3.15
N GLY A 131 -6.13 28.42 -2.72
CA GLY A 131 -5.57 28.54 -1.37
C GLY A 131 -6.65 28.48 -0.27
N VAL A 132 -7.80 29.12 -0.47
CA VAL A 132 -8.94 29.03 0.48
C VAL A 132 -9.39 27.58 0.66
N ARG A 133 -9.45 26.83 -0.42
CA ARG A 133 -9.85 25.43 -0.40
C ARG A 133 -8.80 24.53 0.25
N GLU A 134 -7.53 24.69 -0.16
CA GLU A 134 -6.41 23.94 0.42
C GLU A 134 -6.29 24.18 1.91
N ARG A 135 -6.55 25.42 2.38
CA ARG A 135 -6.57 25.71 3.80
C ARG A 135 -7.65 24.93 4.54
N ALA A 136 -8.87 24.87 3.99
CA ALA A 136 -9.97 24.10 4.59
C ALA A 136 -9.66 22.59 4.60
N GLU A 137 -9.00 22.06 3.56
CA GLU A 137 -8.56 20.67 3.53
C GLU A 137 -7.45 20.39 4.56
N ALA A 138 -6.47 21.29 4.70
CA ALA A 138 -5.42 21.16 5.69
C ALA A 138 -5.96 21.24 7.13
N GLU A 139 -6.92 22.15 7.39
CA GLU A 139 -7.62 22.25 8.68
C GLU A 139 -8.35 20.95 9.02
N ARG A 140 -9.05 20.37 8.06
CA ARG A 140 -9.73 19.08 8.22
C ARG A 140 -8.73 17.94 8.45
N ALA A 141 -7.63 17.92 7.72
CA ALA A 141 -6.58 16.91 7.89
C ALA A 141 -5.92 16.99 9.28
N LEU A 142 -5.70 18.20 9.80
CA LEU A 142 -5.21 18.41 11.17
C LEU A 142 -6.20 17.90 12.22
N GLU A 143 -7.50 18.16 12.02
CA GLU A 143 -8.53 17.67 12.93
C GLU A 143 -8.61 16.14 12.93
N ASP A 144 -8.64 15.50 11.75
CA ASP A 144 -8.62 14.05 11.64
C ASP A 144 -7.39 13.45 12.28
N PHE A 145 -6.22 14.07 12.05
CA PHE A 145 -4.96 13.60 12.59
C PHE A 145 -4.94 13.68 14.12
N ALA A 146 -5.37 14.81 14.68
CA ALA A 146 -5.44 15.00 16.11
C ALA A 146 -6.42 14.07 16.83
N VAL A 147 -7.48 13.62 16.16
CA VAL A 147 -8.54 12.77 16.74
C VAL A 147 -8.28 11.30 16.42
N ALA A 148 -8.27 10.93 15.14
CA ALA A 148 -8.26 9.52 14.73
C ALA A 148 -6.86 8.90 14.73
N TRP A 149 -5.81 9.70 14.48
CA TRP A 149 -4.43 9.23 14.35
C TRP A 149 -3.53 9.56 15.55
N ARG A 150 -4.10 10.13 16.60
CA ARG A 150 -3.35 10.57 17.79
C ARG A 150 -2.39 9.51 18.36
N HIS A 151 -2.73 8.24 18.24
CA HIS A 151 -1.97 7.11 18.76
C HIS A 151 -1.42 6.21 17.65
N GLY A 152 -1.23 6.74 16.44
CA GLY A 152 -0.79 6.01 15.26
C GLY A 152 -1.93 5.46 14.41
N GLY A 153 -1.54 4.76 13.33
CA GLY A 153 -2.48 4.16 12.38
C GLY A 153 -3.12 2.87 12.87
N SER A 154 -2.40 2.10 13.69
CA SER A 154 -2.85 0.77 14.12
C SER A 154 -4.17 0.75 14.89
N PRO A 155 -4.48 1.65 15.84
CA PRO A 155 -5.77 1.66 16.51
C PRO A 155 -6.95 1.94 15.58
N LEU A 156 -6.77 2.81 14.60
CA LEU A 156 -7.78 3.13 13.60
C LEU A 156 -8.06 1.94 12.69
N LEU A 157 -7.01 1.34 12.16
CA LEU A 157 -7.11 0.14 11.31
C LEU A 157 -7.76 -1.02 12.04
N ARG A 158 -7.37 -1.25 13.30
CA ARG A 158 -8.00 -2.24 14.15
C ARG A 158 -9.51 -2.02 14.29
N SER A 159 -9.94 -0.77 14.48
CA SER A 159 -11.38 -0.47 14.59
C SER A 159 -12.16 -0.82 13.32
N LEU A 160 -11.57 -0.65 12.14
CA LEU A 160 -12.16 -1.03 10.86
C LEU A 160 -12.20 -2.55 10.64
N ILE A 161 -11.19 -3.26 11.13
CA ILE A 161 -11.13 -4.73 11.14
C ILE A 161 -12.20 -5.29 12.08
N ASP A 162 -12.26 -4.79 13.33
CA ASP A 162 -13.23 -5.23 14.35
C ASP A 162 -14.68 -4.94 13.91
N ALA A 163 -14.90 -3.85 13.18
CA ALA A 163 -16.19 -3.54 12.57
C ALA A 163 -16.55 -4.45 11.39
N GLY A 164 -15.59 -5.25 10.88
CA GLY A 164 -15.77 -6.06 9.67
C GLY A 164 -15.93 -5.22 8.39
N THR A 165 -15.49 -3.98 8.40
CA THR A 165 -15.56 -3.09 7.23
C THR A 165 -14.51 -3.45 6.21
N ILE A 166 -13.34 -3.88 6.67
CA ILE A 166 -12.22 -4.33 5.85
C ILE A 166 -11.73 -5.72 6.24
N GLU A 167 -11.19 -6.44 5.27
CA GLU A 167 -10.28 -7.54 5.49
C GLU A 167 -8.84 -7.03 5.47
N LEU A 168 -7.98 -7.51 6.37
CA LEU A 168 -6.56 -7.16 6.39
C LEU A 168 -5.73 -8.23 5.65
N LEU A 169 -4.93 -7.82 4.67
CA LEU A 169 -3.80 -8.61 4.17
C LEU A 169 -2.51 -8.16 4.86
N GLY A 170 -1.75 -9.14 5.35
CA GLY A 170 -0.41 -8.92 5.84
C GLY A 170 0.64 -9.03 4.74
N GLY A 171 1.88 -9.25 5.15
CA GLY A 171 3.01 -9.48 4.25
C GLY A 171 4.31 -9.66 5.02
N PRO A 172 5.43 -9.93 4.33
CA PRO A 172 6.73 -10.05 4.96
C PRO A 172 7.26 -8.69 5.46
N LEU A 173 8.10 -8.74 6.48
CA LEU A 173 8.85 -7.56 6.94
C LEU A 173 9.62 -6.92 5.78
N ALA A 174 9.70 -5.60 5.75
CA ALA A 174 10.47 -4.79 4.81
C ALA A 174 10.17 -5.02 3.31
N HIS A 175 9.10 -5.73 2.97
CA HIS A 175 8.63 -5.89 1.58
C HIS A 175 9.70 -6.38 0.57
N PRO A 176 10.43 -7.49 0.85
CA PRO A 176 11.47 -7.99 -0.07
C PRO A 176 10.85 -8.65 -1.31
N PHE A 177 11.58 -8.63 -2.44
CA PHE A 177 11.22 -9.43 -3.60
C PHE A 177 11.46 -10.91 -3.31
N GLN A 178 10.45 -11.59 -2.79
CA GLN A 178 10.54 -12.93 -2.19
C GLN A 178 11.16 -14.02 -3.08
N PRO A 179 10.91 -14.06 -4.41
CA PRO A 179 11.51 -15.08 -5.28
C PRO A 179 13.04 -15.10 -5.29
N LEU A 180 13.68 -13.95 -5.07
CA LEU A 180 15.15 -13.81 -5.08
C LEU A 180 15.76 -13.92 -3.67
N LEU A 181 14.93 -14.02 -2.64
CA LEU A 181 15.41 -14.04 -1.26
C LEU A 181 15.86 -15.45 -0.84
N ASN A 182 16.92 -15.52 -0.03
CA ASN A 182 17.32 -16.77 0.62
C ASN A 182 16.12 -17.40 1.34
N PRO A 183 15.85 -18.72 1.18
CA PRO A 183 14.65 -19.37 1.73
C PRO A 183 14.47 -19.19 3.24
N ARG A 184 15.55 -19.22 4.02
CA ARG A 184 15.48 -19.03 5.48
C ARG A 184 15.04 -17.63 5.84
N LEU A 185 15.63 -16.62 5.17
CA LEU A 185 15.28 -15.22 5.40
C LEU A 185 13.85 -14.91 4.89
N ARG A 186 13.45 -15.53 3.78
CA ARG A 186 12.08 -15.41 3.24
C ARG A 186 11.03 -15.93 4.22
N GLU A 187 11.23 -17.12 4.78
CA GLU A 187 10.35 -17.70 5.78
C GLU A 187 10.30 -16.84 7.05
N PHE A 188 11.47 -16.39 7.52
CA PHE A 188 11.59 -15.51 8.67
C PHE A 188 10.82 -14.20 8.46
N ALA A 189 11.07 -13.52 7.35
CA ALA A 189 10.44 -12.23 7.03
C ALA A 189 8.91 -12.34 7.00
N LEU A 190 8.37 -13.42 6.44
CA LEU A 190 6.92 -13.64 6.37
C LEU A 190 6.33 -13.91 7.76
N ARG A 191 6.90 -14.85 8.52
CA ARG A 191 6.39 -15.20 9.86
C ARG A 191 6.44 -14.03 10.83
N GLU A 192 7.55 -13.29 10.84
CA GLU A 192 7.69 -12.11 11.68
C GLU A 192 6.75 -10.97 11.22
N GLY A 193 6.52 -10.82 9.91
CA GLY A 193 5.56 -9.84 9.38
C GLY A 193 4.12 -10.12 9.80
N LEU A 194 3.70 -11.38 9.76
CA LEU A 194 2.37 -11.78 10.24
C LEU A 194 2.26 -11.63 11.78
N ALA A 195 3.34 -11.91 12.51
CA ALA A 195 3.39 -11.71 13.97
C ALA A 195 3.34 -10.23 14.35
N ASP A 196 4.02 -9.34 13.59
CA ASP A 196 3.96 -7.89 13.77
C ASP A 196 2.53 -7.36 13.55
N ALA A 197 1.85 -7.82 12.48
CA ALA A 197 0.44 -7.49 12.25
C ALA A 197 -0.46 -7.99 13.39
N GLY A 198 -0.24 -9.22 13.88
CA GLY A 198 -0.96 -9.77 15.02
C GLY A 198 -0.79 -8.94 16.29
N ALA A 199 0.42 -8.45 16.54
CA ALA A 199 0.71 -7.60 17.71
C ALA A 199 0.07 -6.20 17.59
N ARG A 200 0.10 -5.59 16.40
CA ARG A 200 -0.43 -4.23 16.15
C ARG A 200 -1.96 -4.19 16.12
N PHE A 201 -2.55 -5.10 15.39
CA PHE A 201 -4.00 -5.10 15.13
C PHE A 201 -4.80 -6.02 16.03
N ALA A 202 -4.15 -6.80 16.90
CA ALA A 202 -4.76 -7.94 17.63
C ALA A 202 -5.50 -8.91 16.69
N HIS A 203 -5.08 -8.96 15.43
CA HIS A 203 -5.60 -9.79 14.35
C HIS A 203 -4.46 -10.27 13.47
N THR A 204 -4.28 -11.58 13.38
CA THR A 204 -3.29 -12.17 12.47
C THR A 204 -3.93 -12.36 11.09
N PRO A 205 -3.46 -11.67 10.05
CA PRO A 205 -4.00 -11.83 8.71
C PRO A 205 -3.83 -13.26 8.21
N ARG A 206 -4.86 -13.78 7.56
CA ARG A 206 -4.81 -15.08 6.89
C ARG A 206 -4.47 -14.95 5.41
N GLY A 207 -4.67 -13.78 4.82
CA GLY A 207 -4.23 -13.42 3.48
C GLY A 207 -2.99 -12.54 3.51
N ILE A 208 -2.23 -12.55 2.43
CA ILE A 208 -1.08 -11.68 2.24
C ILE A 208 -1.12 -10.97 0.90
N TRP A 209 -0.53 -9.77 0.86
CA TRP A 209 -0.02 -9.22 -0.38
C TRP A 209 1.41 -9.76 -0.56
N ALA A 210 1.60 -10.63 -1.56
CA ALA A 210 2.95 -11.01 -1.95
C ALA A 210 3.64 -9.79 -2.57
N PRO A 211 4.77 -9.31 -2.02
CA PRO A 211 5.46 -8.16 -2.56
C PRO A 211 5.60 -8.23 -4.08
N GLU A 212 5.17 -7.16 -4.78
CA GLU A 212 5.18 -7.05 -6.24
C GLU A 212 4.29 -8.08 -6.97
N CYS A 213 3.33 -8.70 -6.28
CA CYS A 213 2.62 -9.89 -6.76
C CYS A 213 3.60 -10.99 -7.25
N ALA A 214 4.80 -11.03 -6.67
CA ALA A 214 5.87 -11.90 -7.13
C ALA A 214 5.72 -13.31 -6.58
N TYR A 215 5.92 -14.27 -7.47
CA TYR A 215 5.81 -15.68 -7.14
C TYR A 215 6.90 -16.51 -7.84
N ALA A 216 7.36 -17.55 -7.16
CA ALA A 216 8.14 -18.66 -7.71
C ALA A 216 7.52 -19.99 -7.25
N PRO A 217 7.50 -21.04 -8.08
CA PRO A 217 7.02 -22.36 -7.71
C PRO A 217 7.65 -22.86 -6.40
N GLY A 218 6.82 -23.41 -5.52
CA GLY A 218 7.24 -23.90 -4.19
C GLY A 218 7.07 -22.86 -3.05
N MET A 219 6.79 -21.58 -3.34
CA MET A 219 6.57 -20.58 -2.30
C MET A 219 5.28 -20.81 -1.52
N GLU A 220 4.27 -21.41 -2.14
CA GLU A 220 3.00 -21.78 -1.53
C GLU A 220 3.17 -22.71 -0.31
N THR A 221 4.19 -23.56 -0.33
CA THR A 221 4.52 -24.45 0.82
C THR A 221 4.93 -23.61 2.04
N GLY A 222 5.75 -22.59 1.85
CA GLY A 222 6.14 -21.66 2.91
C GLY A 222 4.97 -20.80 3.39
N TYR A 223 4.07 -20.42 2.49
CA TYR A 223 2.84 -19.70 2.82
C TYR A 223 1.90 -20.55 3.69
N ALA A 224 1.65 -21.79 3.28
CA ALA A 224 0.87 -22.75 4.07
C ALA A 224 1.47 -22.97 5.46
N ALA A 225 2.79 -23.16 5.55
CA ALA A 225 3.50 -23.34 6.82
C ALA A 225 3.42 -22.11 7.75
N ALA A 226 3.25 -20.91 7.19
CA ALA A 226 3.03 -19.68 7.92
C ALA A 226 1.54 -19.42 8.26
N GLY A 227 0.62 -20.31 7.87
CA GLY A 227 -0.83 -20.17 8.10
C GLY A 227 -1.55 -19.25 7.11
N VAL A 228 -0.89 -18.89 6.00
CA VAL A 228 -1.50 -18.11 4.92
C VAL A 228 -2.47 -19.00 4.13
N THR A 229 -3.68 -18.51 3.93
CA THR A 229 -4.72 -19.20 3.15
C THR A 229 -4.87 -18.66 1.74
N HIS A 230 -4.49 -17.42 1.48
CA HIS A 230 -4.61 -16.79 0.17
C HIS A 230 -3.63 -15.64 -0.03
N PHE A 231 -3.36 -15.32 -1.31
CA PHE A 231 -2.50 -14.22 -1.70
C PHE A 231 -2.86 -13.67 -3.08
N MET A 232 -2.38 -12.45 -3.37
CA MET A 232 -2.61 -11.79 -4.65
C MET A 232 -1.50 -12.08 -5.66
N VAL A 233 -1.92 -12.29 -6.91
CA VAL A 233 -1.06 -12.35 -8.10
C VAL A 233 -1.61 -11.42 -9.19
N ASP A 234 -0.81 -11.13 -10.22
CA ASP A 234 -1.33 -10.41 -11.38
C ASP A 234 -2.11 -11.34 -12.32
N GLY A 235 -3.06 -10.80 -13.09
CA GLY A 235 -3.92 -11.57 -13.99
C GLY A 235 -3.18 -12.52 -14.93
N PRO A 236 -2.07 -12.10 -15.59
CA PRO A 236 -1.29 -12.98 -16.45
C PRO A 236 -0.73 -14.22 -15.75
N SER A 237 -0.49 -14.18 -14.45
CA SER A 237 -0.03 -15.35 -13.68
C SER A 237 -1.04 -16.49 -13.68
N LEU A 238 -2.33 -16.17 -13.83
CA LEU A 238 -3.44 -17.10 -13.99
C LEU A 238 -3.87 -17.27 -15.47
N HIS A 239 -2.98 -17.00 -16.41
CA HIS A 239 -3.24 -17.06 -17.84
C HIS A 239 -4.45 -16.19 -18.28
N GLY A 240 -4.75 -15.14 -17.51
CA GLY A 240 -5.87 -14.22 -17.74
C GLY A 240 -7.23 -14.72 -17.24
N ASP A 241 -7.34 -15.93 -16.69
CA ASP A 241 -8.57 -16.41 -16.04
C ASP A 241 -8.56 -16.09 -14.55
N THR A 242 -9.10 -14.93 -14.20
CA THR A 242 -9.13 -14.38 -12.84
C THR A 242 -10.50 -14.51 -12.17
N THR A 243 -11.40 -15.30 -12.76
CA THR A 243 -12.81 -15.38 -12.33
C THR A 243 -13.06 -16.15 -11.05
N LEU A 244 -12.08 -16.91 -10.59
CA LEU A 244 -12.13 -17.67 -9.34
C LEU A 244 -10.75 -17.66 -8.69
N GLY A 245 -10.71 -17.75 -7.35
CA GLY A 245 -9.48 -18.09 -6.64
C GLY A 245 -9.03 -19.50 -7.01
N ARG A 246 -7.73 -19.74 -7.10
CA ARG A 246 -7.16 -21.02 -7.53
C ARG A 246 -6.20 -21.57 -6.47
N PRO A 247 -6.45 -22.74 -5.89
CA PRO A 247 -5.44 -23.44 -5.10
C PRO A 247 -4.16 -23.61 -5.92
N VAL A 248 -3.00 -23.45 -5.30
CA VAL A 248 -1.71 -23.47 -6.02
C VAL A 248 -1.03 -24.82 -5.82
N ALA A 249 -0.71 -25.49 -6.92
CA ALA A 249 -0.10 -26.82 -6.95
C ALA A 249 -0.90 -27.82 -6.07
N ASP A 250 -0.23 -28.56 -5.19
CA ASP A 250 -0.84 -29.51 -4.24
C ASP A 250 -1.20 -28.87 -2.88
N SER A 251 -1.19 -27.52 -2.78
CA SER A 251 -1.50 -26.81 -1.53
C SER A 251 -2.95 -26.31 -1.50
N ASP A 252 -3.44 -26.03 -0.28
CA ASP A 252 -4.72 -25.35 -0.05
C ASP A 252 -4.60 -23.81 -0.13
N VAL A 253 -3.42 -23.27 -0.43
CA VAL A 253 -3.20 -21.82 -0.52
C VAL A 253 -3.76 -21.30 -1.84
N ILE A 254 -4.65 -20.32 -1.77
CA ILE A 254 -5.42 -19.82 -2.90
C ILE A 254 -4.74 -18.56 -3.45
N ALA A 255 -4.43 -18.58 -4.76
CA ALA A 255 -4.04 -17.40 -5.50
C ALA A 255 -5.28 -16.70 -6.08
N PHE A 256 -5.37 -15.38 -5.86
CA PHE A 256 -6.36 -14.53 -6.50
C PHE A 256 -5.70 -13.61 -7.52
N GLY A 257 -6.24 -13.54 -8.73
CA GLY A 257 -5.72 -12.73 -9.82
C GLY A 257 -6.45 -11.40 -9.97
N ARG A 258 -5.69 -10.34 -10.19
CA ARG A 258 -6.24 -9.03 -10.55
C ARG A 258 -6.87 -9.09 -11.95
N ASP A 259 -8.14 -8.69 -12.09
CA ASP A 259 -8.79 -8.49 -13.39
C ASP A 259 -8.24 -7.22 -14.06
N LEU A 260 -7.50 -7.39 -15.15
CA LEU A 260 -6.86 -6.27 -15.84
C LEU A 260 -7.86 -5.41 -16.61
N GLN A 261 -8.99 -5.95 -17.07
CA GLN A 261 -9.98 -5.16 -17.80
C GLN A 261 -10.63 -4.13 -16.89
N VAL A 262 -10.96 -4.50 -15.66
CA VAL A 262 -11.53 -3.61 -14.67
C VAL A 262 -10.45 -2.69 -14.09
N SER A 263 -9.30 -3.23 -13.70
CA SER A 263 -8.25 -2.46 -13.05
C SER A 263 -7.65 -1.39 -13.97
N TYR A 264 -7.55 -1.64 -15.27
CA TYR A 264 -6.99 -0.66 -16.22
C TYR A 264 -7.93 0.47 -16.57
N ARG A 265 -9.20 0.43 -16.16
CA ARG A 265 -10.05 1.65 -16.19
C ARG A 265 -9.46 2.76 -15.33
N VAL A 266 -8.86 2.42 -14.23
CA VAL A 266 -8.20 3.36 -13.31
C VAL A 266 -6.71 3.50 -13.64
N TRP A 267 -5.98 2.39 -13.70
CA TRP A 267 -4.51 2.38 -13.73
C TRP A 267 -3.88 2.46 -15.13
N SER A 268 -4.65 2.62 -16.21
CA SER A 268 -4.04 2.70 -17.54
C SER A 268 -3.28 4.03 -17.73
N PRO A 269 -1.98 4.01 -18.06
CA PRO A 269 -1.23 5.24 -18.37
C PRO A 269 -1.74 5.94 -19.64
N LYS A 270 -2.47 5.23 -20.51
CA LYS A 270 -3.01 5.76 -21.77
C LYS A 270 -4.44 6.30 -21.64
N SER A 271 -5.27 5.68 -20.83
CA SER A 271 -6.72 5.94 -20.78
C SER A 271 -7.33 5.86 -19.39
N GLY A 272 -6.52 5.69 -18.33
CA GLY A 272 -7.01 5.63 -16.96
C GLY A 272 -7.63 6.95 -16.50
N TYR A 273 -8.57 6.86 -15.57
CA TYR A 273 -9.30 8.01 -15.04
C TYR A 273 -8.40 9.14 -14.54
N PRO A 274 -7.29 8.89 -13.82
CA PRO A 274 -6.42 9.95 -13.30
C PRO A 274 -5.89 10.92 -14.36
N GLY A 275 -5.79 10.48 -15.62
CA GLY A 275 -5.37 11.32 -16.74
C GLY A 275 -6.45 12.22 -17.33
N ASN A 276 -7.65 12.29 -16.75
CA ASN A 276 -8.73 13.12 -17.23
C ASN A 276 -8.40 14.62 -17.15
N ALA A 277 -8.73 15.36 -18.20
CA ALA A 277 -8.42 16.79 -18.31
C ALA A 277 -9.01 17.68 -17.20
N ALA A 278 -10.05 17.23 -16.51
CA ALA A 278 -10.71 17.96 -15.43
C ALA A 278 -10.01 17.79 -14.07
N TYR A 279 -9.28 16.69 -13.87
CA TYR A 279 -8.69 16.36 -12.58
C TYR A 279 -7.45 17.21 -12.26
N ARG A 280 -7.13 17.29 -10.98
CA ARG A 280 -5.96 18.01 -10.47
C ARG A 280 -4.68 17.41 -11.04
N ASP A 281 -3.81 18.28 -11.53
CA ASP A 281 -2.51 17.83 -12.04
C ASP A 281 -1.53 17.52 -10.92
N PHE A 282 -0.87 16.38 -11.03
CA PHE A 282 0.10 15.94 -10.04
C PHE A 282 1.46 16.66 -10.18
N HIS A 283 1.83 17.10 -11.38
CA HIS A 283 3.19 17.55 -11.70
C HIS A 283 3.39 19.05 -11.67
N THR A 284 2.32 19.86 -11.79
CA THR A 284 2.43 21.33 -11.87
C THR A 284 2.32 21.97 -10.50
N TYR A 285 3.38 22.66 -10.11
CA TYR A 285 3.49 23.36 -8.83
C TYR A 285 3.46 24.86 -9.01
N ASP A 286 2.88 25.57 -8.05
CA ASP A 286 3.20 26.97 -7.79
C ASP A 286 4.53 27.03 -7.02
N HIS A 287 5.54 27.68 -7.60
CA HIS A 287 6.91 27.66 -7.08
C HIS A 287 7.10 28.40 -5.75
N VAL A 288 6.17 29.30 -5.40
CA VAL A 288 6.23 30.06 -4.13
C VAL A 288 5.61 29.26 -2.99
N THR A 289 4.41 28.74 -3.20
CA THR A 289 3.66 28.03 -2.16
C THR A 289 3.89 26.51 -2.15
N GLY A 290 4.42 25.94 -3.25
CA GLY A 290 4.55 24.50 -3.44
C GLY A 290 3.21 23.77 -3.61
N LEU A 291 2.09 24.48 -3.77
CA LEU A 291 0.77 23.91 -4.00
C LEU A 291 0.60 23.52 -5.47
N LYS A 292 -0.38 22.67 -5.76
CA LYS A 292 -0.68 22.14 -7.11
C LYS A 292 -2.02 22.70 -7.63
N PRO A 293 -2.08 23.97 -8.09
CA PRO A 293 -3.33 24.64 -8.40
C PRO A 293 -3.88 24.39 -9.81
N ALA A 294 -3.18 23.61 -10.63
CA ALA A 294 -3.55 23.32 -12.00
C ALA A 294 -4.37 22.03 -12.13
N ARG A 295 -5.15 21.93 -13.21
CA ARG A 295 -5.74 20.66 -13.67
C ARG A 295 -4.91 20.07 -14.81
N VAL A 296 -5.10 18.79 -15.10
CA VAL A 296 -4.41 18.06 -16.19
C VAL A 296 -4.55 18.78 -17.52
N THR A 297 -5.72 19.35 -17.82
CA THR A 297 -6.03 20.16 -19.01
C THR A 297 -5.97 19.35 -20.31
N GLY A 298 -4.92 18.57 -20.48
CA GLY A 298 -4.72 17.67 -21.62
C GLY A 298 -3.37 16.98 -21.53
N ARG A 299 -3.24 15.84 -22.19
CA ARG A 299 -2.08 14.94 -22.07
C ARG A 299 -0.73 15.58 -22.47
N ASN A 300 -0.74 16.49 -23.43
CA ASN A 300 0.47 17.10 -23.98
C ASN A 300 0.50 18.62 -23.73
N VAL A 301 -0.26 19.10 -22.74
CA VAL A 301 -0.26 20.52 -22.37
C VAL A 301 0.92 20.76 -21.43
N PRO A 302 1.86 21.66 -21.78
CA PRO A 302 2.98 22.00 -20.90
C PRO A 302 2.51 22.67 -19.62
N SER A 303 3.31 22.57 -18.55
CA SER A 303 2.92 23.01 -17.20
C SER A 303 2.48 24.46 -17.12
N GLU A 304 3.13 25.34 -17.89
CA GLU A 304 2.85 26.78 -17.97
C GLU A 304 1.54 27.13 -18.68
N GLU A 305 1.01 26.21 -19.50
CA GLU A 305 -0.24 26.37 -20.24
C GLU A 305 -1.43 25.66 -19.58
N LYS A 306 -1.20 24.96 -18.45
CA LYS A 306 -2.27 24.23 -17.77
C LYS A 306 -3.28 25.21 -17.15
N ALA A 307 -4.54 24.89 -17.34
CA ALA A 307 -5.64 25.68 -16.78
C ALA A 307 -5.78 25.47 -15.26
N PRO A 308 -6.34 26.46 -14.54
CA PRO A 308 -6.64 26.34 -13.14
C PRO A 308 -7.54 25.13 -12.81
N TYR A 309 -7.34 24.55 -11.64
CA TYR A 309 -8.19 23.49 -11.12
C TYR A 309 -9.61 24.01 -10.88
N ASP A 310 -10.59 23.27 -11.39
CA ASP A 310 -12.02 23.58 -11.26
C ASP A 310 -12.73 22.38 -10.63
N PRO A 311 -13.13 22.48 -9.36
CA PRO A 311 -13.79 21.38 -8.66
C PRO A 311 -15.13 20.96 -9.23
N ALA A 312 -15.88 21.89 -9.82
CA ALA A 312 -17.18 21.52 -10.38
C ALA A 312 -17.00 20.63 -11.64
N ARG A 313 -15.94 20.90 -12.42
CA ARG A 313 -15.55 20.05 -13.55
C ARG A 313 -15.02 18.69 -13.08
N ALA A 314 -14.21 18.70 -12.03
CA ALA A 314 -13.69 17.47 -11.43
C ALA A 314 -14.83 16.61 -10.88
N ASP A 315 -15.78 17.20 -10.18
CA ASP A 315 -16.95 16.52 -9.61
C ASP A 315 -17.81 15.85 -10.68
N ALA A 316 -18.13 16.57 -11.77
CA ALA A 316 -18.84 16.01 -12.92
C ALA A 316 -18.08 14.86 -13.60
N ALA A 317 -16.75 14.95 -13.65
CA ALA A 317 -15.92 13.87 -14.17
C ALA A 317 -15.91 12.64 -13.24
N ILE A 318 -15.90 12.86 -11.91
CA ILE A 318 -16.03 11.78 -10.92
C ILE A 318 -17.34 11.02 -11.15
N ASP A 319 -18.48 11.71 -11.24
CA ASP A 319 -19.78 11.07 -11.46
C ASP A 319 -19.80 10.23 -12.73
N SER A 320 -19.25 10.77 -13.81
CA SER A 320 -19.12 10.02 -15.08
C SER A 320 -18.25 8.77 -14.93
N HIS A 321 -17.14 8.85 -14.22
CA HIS A 321 -16.24 7.71 -14.02
C HIS A 321 -16.77 6.70 -13.00
N VAL A 322 -17.59 7.12 -12.03
CA VAL A 322 -18.32 6.20 -11.15
C VAL A 322 -19.31 5.39 -11.96
N ALA A 323 -20.12 6.05 -12.80
CA ALA A 323 -21.08 5.36 -13.66
C ALA A 323 -20.39 4.37 -14.63
N ASP A 324 -19.32 4.80 -15.30
CA ASP A 324 -18.54 3.94 -16.20
C ASP A 324 -17.94 2.73 -15.45
N PHE A 325 -17.37 2.93 -14.27
CA PHE A 325 -16.78 1.83 -13.50
C PHE A 325 -17.82 0.82 -13.03
N VAL A 326 -18.96 1.29 -12.56
CA VAL A 326 -20.08 0.43 -12.16
C VAL A 326 -20.58 -0.40 -13.33
N ASP A 327 -20.75 0.21 -14.50
CA ASP A 327 -21.19 -0.49 -15.72
C ASP A 327 -20.15 -1.52 -16.19
N VAL A 328 -18.87 -1.19 -16.11
CA VAL A 328 -17.78 -2.13 -16.46
C VAL A 328 -17.77 -3.33 -15.53
N VAL A 329 -17.86 -3.11 -14.20
CA VAL A 329 -17.90 -4.19 -13.21
C VAL A 329 -19.12 -5.10 -13.43
N ARG A 330 -20.30 -4.51 -13.60
CA ARG A 330 -21.53 -5.28 -13.88
C ARG A 330 -21.41 -6.12 -15.14
N SER A 331 -21.00 -5.50 -16.23
CA SER A 331 -20.85 -6.18 -17.52
C SER A 331 -19.83 -7.31 -17.44
N ARG A 332 -18.71 -7.08 -16.71
CA ARG A 332 -17.68 -8.08 -16.51
C ARG A 332 -18.18 -9.27 -15.69
N LEU A 333 -18.88 -9.02 -14.59
CA LEU A 333 -19.48 -10.07 -13.75
C LEU A 333 -20.47 -10.92 -14.53
N ILE A 334 -21.36 -10.31 -15.32
CA ILE A 334 -22.33 -11.04 -16.16
C ILE A 334 -21.60 -11.89 -17.20
N ALA A 335 -20.71 -11.27 -17.99
CA ALA A 335 -20.01 -11.96 -19.06
C ALA A 335 -19.16 -13.15 -18.57
N GLU A 336 -18.47 -12.98 -17.45
CA GLU A 336 -17.65 -14.04 -16.88
C GLU A 336 -18.49 -15.13 -16.21
N SER A 337 -19.59 -14.76 -15.57
CA SER A 337 -20.52 -15.75 -15.00
C SER A 337 -21.16 -16.61 -16.09
N ASP A 338 -21.55 -16.02 -17.21
CA ASP A 338 -22.07 -16.73 -18.37
C ASP A 338 -20.97 -17.65 -18.98
N ARG A 339 -19.74 -17.16 -19.09
CA ARG A 339 -18.60 -17.91 -19.64
C ARG A 339 -18.29 -19.17 -18.84
N ILE A 340 -18.30 -19.07 -17.49
CA ILE A 340 -17.95 -20.21 -16.62
C ILE A 340 -19.16 -21.03 -16.15
N GLY A 341 -20.38 -20.58 -16.47
CA GLY A 341 -21.65 -21.27 -16.12
C GLY A 341 -21.97 -21.24 -14.62
N ARG A 342 -21.39 -20.28 -13.86
CA ARG A 342 -21.64 -20.04 -12.42
C ARG A 342 -21.29 -18.59 -12.08
N PRO A 343 -21.74 -18.08 -10.90
CA PRO A 343 -21.33 -16.75 -10.45
C PRO A 343 -19.81 -16.58 -10.41
N ALA A 344 -19.30 -15.53 -11.05
CA ALA A 344 -17.89 -15.20 -11.16
C ALA A 344 -17.41 -14.25 -10.05
N HIS A 345 -16.12 -14.21 -9.83
CA HIS A 345 -15.46 -13.24 -8.96
C HIS A 345 -14.64 -12.27 -9.82
N VAL A 346 -14.80 -10.98 -9.62
CA VAL A 346 -14.03 -9.94 -10.31
C VAL A 346 -13.28 -9.11 -9.29
N ILE A 347 -11.96 -8.97 -9.46
CA ILE A 347 -11.07 -8.31 -8.52
C ILE A 347 -10.41 -7.12 -9.20
N ALA A 348 -10.62 -5.92 -8.65
CA ALA A 348 -9.81 -4.76 -8.96
C ALA A 348 -8.74 -4.58 -7.85
N ALA A 349 -7.48 -4.40 -8.24
CA ALA A 349 -6.40 -4.25 -7.27
C ALA A 349 -5.48 -3.09 -7.67
N PHE A 350 -5.12 -2.26 -6.67
CA PHE A 350 -4.36 -1.02 -6.84
C PHE A 350 -3.46 -0.74 -5.64
N ASP A 351 -2.41 0.07 -5.87
CA ASP A 351 -1.72 0.75 -4.78
C ASP A 351 -2.67 1.77 -4.13
N THR A 352 -2.66 1.80 -2.81
CA THR A 352 -3.49 2.73 -2.01
C THR A 352 -3.14 4.19 -2.32
N GLU A 353 -1.86 4.47 -2.53
CA GLU A 353 -1.31 5.80 -2.79
C GLU A 353 -1.81 6.39 -4.12
N LEU A 354 -2.32 5.56 -5.03
CA LEU A 354 -3.01 6.04 -6.23
C LEU A 354 -4.16 6.97 -5.86
N PHE A 355 -4.94 6.60 -4.85
CA PHE A 355 -6.12 7.35 -4.42
C PHE A 355 -5.73 8.47 -3.47
N GLY A 356 -5.59 9.68 -4.01
CA GLY A 356 -5.28 10.90 -3.28
C GLY A 356 -3.88 11.44 -3.52
N HIS A 357 -2.83 10.60 -3.46
CA HIS A 357 -1.47 11.05 -3.68
C HIS A 357 -1.20 11.30 -5.17
N TRP A 358 -1.43 10.32 -6.04
CA TRP A 358 -1.28 10.48 -7.49
C TRP A 358 -2.54 10.96 -8.20
N TRP A 359 -3.70 10.61 -7.68
CA TRP A 359 -5.01 11.02 -8.16
C TRP A 359 -5.81 11.67 -7.05
N TYR A 360 -5.78 12.99 -6.98
CA TYR A 360 -6.37 13.79 -5.89
C TYR A 360 -7.84 13.46 -5.64
N GLU A 361 -8.63 13.22 -6.68
CA GLU A 361 -10.05 12.91 -6.59
C GLU A 361 -10.33 11.45 -6.21
N GLY A 362 -9.30 10.61 -6.17
CA GLY A 362 -9.41 9.17 -5.90
C GLY A 362 -10.23 8.79 -4.67
N PRO A 363 -10.03 9.39 -3.50
CA PRO A 363 -10.82 9.06 -2.30
C PRO A 363 -12.32 9.34 -2.46
N VAL A 364 -12.69 10.44 -3.10
CA VAL A 364 -14.09 10.79 -3.37
C VAL A 364 -14.70 9.82 -4.38
N TRP A 365 -13.97 9.50 -5.43
CA TRP A 365 -14.38 8.52 -6.41
C TRP A 365 -14.60 7.15 -5.75
N LEU A 366 -13.67 6.71 -4.91
CA LEU A 366 -13.75 5.43 -4.20
C LEU A 366 -15.03 5.35 -3.33
N GLU A 367 -15.30 6.38 -2.55
CA GLU A 367 -16.52 6.43 -1.73
C GLU A 367 -17.78 6.28 -2.58
N ARG A 368 -17.87 7.05 -3.68
CA ARG A 368 -19.02 6.99 -4.58
C ARG A 368 -19.18 5.63 -5.24
N VAL A 369 -18.08 5.00 -5.65
CA VAL A 369 -18.11 3.64 -6.22
C VAL A 369 -18.59 2.62 -5.20
N LEU A 370 -18.06 2.63 -3.97
CA LEU A 370 -18.48 1.70 -2.91
C LEU A 370 -19.94 1.88 -2.50
N ARG A 371 -20.53 3.06 -2.73
CA ARG A 371 -21.97 3.30 -2.55
C ARG A 371 -22.77 2.84 -3.75
N ALA A 372 -22.31 3.13 -4.96
CA ALA A 372 -23.06 2.91 -6.19
C ALA A 372 -23.11 1.43 -6.63
N LEU A 373 -22.05 0.64 -6.38
CA LEU A 373 -22.02 -0.78 -6.75
C LEU A 373 -23.20 -1.58 -6.15
N PRO A 374 -23.48 -1.54 -4.83
CA PRO A 374 -24.63 -2.24 -4.27
C PRO A 374 -25.98 -1.69 -4.79
N GLU A 375 -26.09 -0.38 -5.02
CA GLU A 375 -27.29 0.24 -5.60
C GLU A 375 -27.55 -0.24 -7.03
N ALA A 376 -26.49 -0.63 -7.75
CA ALA A 376 -26.57 -1.22 -9.08
C ALA A 376 -26.73 -2.76 -9.07
N GLY A 377 -27.00 -3.37 -7.91
CA GLY A 377 -27.20 -4.80 -7.75
C GLY A 377 -25.90 -5.63 -7.69
N VAL A 378 -24.73 -5.01 -7.61
CA VAL A 378 -23.45 -5.70 -7.49
C VAL A 378 -23.17 -6.03 -6.03
N ARG A 379 -22.90 -7.29 -5.74
CA ARG A 379 -22.41 -7.70 -4.43
C ARG A 379 -20.93 -7.34 -4.30
N VAL A 380 -20.61 -6.57 -3.26
CA VAL A 380 -19.24 -6.23 -2.87
C VAL A 380 -18.84 -7.11 -1.68
N GLY A 381 -17.61 -7.62 -1.66
CA GLY A 381 -17.08 -8.42 -0.56
C GLY A 381 -15.57 -8.51 -0.60
N THR A 382 -15.00 -9.17 0.39
CA THR A 382 -13.56 -9.37 0.57
C THR A 382 -13.07 -10.68 -0.09
N LEU A 383 -11.75 -10.90 -0.12
CA LEU A 383 -11.18 -12.18 -0.57
C LEU A 383 -11.57 -13.33 0.36
N SER A 384 -11.65 -13.07 1.68
CA SER A 384 -12.15 -14.06 2.63
C SER A 384 -13.62 -14.39 2.40
N ASP A 385 -14.47 -13.41 2.06
CA ASP A 385 -15.86 -13.66 1.67
C ASP A 385 -15.91 -14.52 0.39
N ALA A 386 -15.05 -14.25 -0.58
CA ALA A 386 -14.96 -15.04 -1.80
C ALA A 386 -14.66 -16.52 -1.52
N ILE A 387 -13.74 -16.79 -0.59
CA ILE A 387 -13.44 -18.17 -0.16
C ILE A 387 -14.64 -18.80 0.54
N ALA A 388 -15.25 -18.10 1.49
CA ALA A 388 -16.39 -18.59 2.27
C ALA A 388 -17.60 -18.90 1.39
N ASP A 389 -17.82 -18.13 0.34
CA ASP A 389 -18.92 -18.30 -0.63
C ASP A 389 -18.59 -19.28 -1.77
N GLY A 390 -17.40 -19.89 -1.75
CA GLY A 390 -17.00 -20.90 -2.71
C GLY A 390 -16.60 -20.35 -4.09
N TYR A 391 -16.16 -19.08 -4.19
CA TYR A 391 -15.55 -18.56 -5.43
C TYR A 391 -14.14 -19.11 -5.63
N VAL A 392 -14.00 -20.42 -5.53
CA VAL A 392 -12.75 -21.16 -5.69
C VAL A 392 -12.91 -22.18 -6.80
N GLY A 393 -11.92 -22.27 -7.68
CA GLY A 393 -11.86 -23.18 -8.81
C GLY A 393 -10.89 -24.34 -8.58
N SER A 394 -10.56 -25.03 -9.68
CA SER A 394 -9.59 -26.14 -9.65
C SER A 394 -8.17 -25.63 -9.37
N PRO A 395 -7.28 -26.46 -8.82
CA PRO A 395 -5.87 -26.13 -8.65
C PRO A 395 -5.18 -25.68 -9.94
N VAL A 396 -4.12 -24.91 -9.81
CA VAL A 396 -3.32 -24.38 -10.92
C VAL A 396 -1.83 -24.41 -10.57
N GLU A 397 -1.01 -24.67 -11.58
CA GLU A 397 0.43 -24.42 -11.51
C GLU A 397 0.71 -22.97 -11.89
N LEU A 398 1.30 -22.19 -10.96
CA LEU A 398 1.65 -20.81 -11.23
C LEU A 398 3.08 -20.72 -11.79
N PRO A 399 3.28 -19.99 -12.89
CA PRO A 399 4.63 -19.72 -13.40
C PRO A 399 5.34 -18.68 -12.51
N PRO A 400 6.68 -18.60 -12.58
CA PRO A 400 7.42 -17.46 -12.06
C PRO A 400 6.84 -16.16 -12.62
N SER A 401 6.46 -15.22 -11.77
CA SER A 401 5.70 -14.04 -12.17
C SER A 401 5.87 -12.85 -11.22
N SER A 402 5.42 -11.68 -11.68
CA SER A 402 5.24 -10.47 -10.90
C SER A 402 4.22 -9.54 -11.59
N TRP A 403 3.86 -8.44 -10.96
CA TRP A 403 3.05 -7.41 -11.63
C TRP A 403 3.86 -6.34 -12.37
N GLY A 404 5.18 -6.40 -12.28
CA GLY A 404 6.09 -5.46 -12.94
C GLY A 404 5.97 -5.44 -14.46
N SER A 405 6.70 -4.53 -15.10
CA SER A 405 6.79 -4.46 -16.56
C SER A 405 7.29 -5.79 -17.12
N GLY A 406 6.60 -6.30 -18.14
CA GLY A 406 6.92 -7.60 -18.71
C GLY A 406 6.39 -8.80 -17.93
N LYS A 407 5.79 -8.59 -16.76
CA LYS A 407 5.18 -9.63 -15.92
C LYS A 407 6.15 -10.73 -15.47
N ASN A 408 7.43 -10.41 -15.47
CA ASN A 408 8.54 -11.25 -15.07
C ASN A 408 9.36 -10.54 -13.97
N TRP A 409 10.59 -10.98 -13.71
CA TRP A 409 11.43 -10.45 -12.63
C TRP A 409 12.44 -9.39 -13.08
N GLN A 410 12.42 -8.95 -14.36
CA GLN A 410 13.45 -8.04 -14.91
C GLN A 410 13.57 -6.70 -14.13
N VAL A 411 12.49 -6.20 -13.57
CA VAL A 411 12.52 -4.98 -12.75
C VAL A 411 13.41 -5.16 -11.53
N TRP A 412 13.49 -6.37 -10.94
CA TRP A 412 14.19 -6.68 -9.70
C TRP A 412 15.47 -7.50 -9.90
N SER A 413 15.68 -8.10 -11.07
CA SER A 413 16.85 -8.95 -11.38
C SER A 413 17.48 -8.68 -12.74
N GLY A 414 17.04 -7.63 -13.45
CA GLY A 414 17.61 -7.25 -14.74
C GLY A 414 18.99 -6.60 -14.62
N GLU A 415 19.62 -6.37 -15.78
CA GLU A 415 20.98 -5.80 -15.88
C GLU A 415 21.10 -4.44 -15.15
N GLN A 416 20.07 -3.61 -15.19
CA GLN A 416 20.06 -2.28 -14.55
C GLN A 416 20.21 -2.30 -13.03
N VAL A 417 19.92 -3.43 -12.39
CA VAL A 417 19.93 -3.62 -10.94
C VAL A 417 20.87 -4.76 -10.50
N ALA A 418 21.74 -5.25 -11.39
CA ALA A 418 22.65 -6.35 -11.12
C ALA A 418 23.58 -6.06 -9.93
N ASP A 419 23.97 -4.79 -9.74
CA ASP A 419 24.72 -4.31 -8.59
C ASP A 419 23.97 -4.53 -7.27
N LEU A 420 22.67 -4.23 -7.21
CA LEU A 420 21.83 -4.43 -6.03
C LEU A 420 21.56 -5.93 -5.78
N VAL A 421 21.40 -6.73 -6.83
CA VAL A 421 21.25 -8.18 -6.69
C VAL A 421 22.51 -8.80 -6.07
N ALA A 422 23.69 -8.40 -6.53
CA ALA A 422 24.96 -8.86 -5.96
C ALA A 422 25.15 -8.38 -4.51
N LEU A 423 24.81 -7.13 -4.21
CA LEU A 423 24.83 -6.56 -2.87
C LEU A 423 23.93 -7.36 -1.92
N ASN A 424 22.70 -7.65 -2.33
CA ASN A 424 21.72 -8.38 -1.54
C ASN A 424 22.21 -9.79 -1.20
N ALA A 425 22.76 -10.52 -2.18
CA ALA A 425 23.27 -11.87 -1.97
C ALA A 425 24.42 -11.88 -0.94
N GLU A 426 25.40 -11.00 -1.10
CA GLU A 426 26.58 -10.92 -0.21
C GLU A 426 26.19 -10.52 1.23
N VAL A 427 25.30 -9.53 1.37
CA VAL A 427 24.85 -9.07 2.70
C VAL A 427 24.05 -10.15 3.41
N VAL A 428 23.15 -10.83 2.71
CA VAL A 428 22.34 -11.92 3.28
C VAL A 428 23.22 -13.07 3.74
N ASP A 429 24.18 -13.53 2.93
CA ASP A 429 25.07 -14.63 3.29
C ASP A 429 25.93 -14.27 4.53
N THR A 430 26.49 -13.06 4.57
CA THR A 430 27.29 -12.57 5.70
C THR A 430 26.43 -12.46 6.98
N ALA A 431 25.24 -11.91 6.86
CA ALA A 431 24.32 -11.72 7.97
C ALA A 431 23.88 -13.06 8.57
N LEU A 432 23.41 -14.00 7.74
CA LEU A 432 22.96 -15.32 8.21
C LEU A 432 24.12 -16.08 8.90
N ALA A 433 25.31 -16.08 8.32
CA ALA A 433 26.47 -16.72 8.94
C ALA A 433 26.85 -16.09 10.30
N THR A 434 26.70 -14.77 10.45
CA THR A 434 27.00 -14.08 11.71
C THR A 434 25.92 -14.33 12.75
N VAL A 435 24.66 -14.28 12.36
CA VAL A 435 23.51 -14.55 13.23
C VAL A 435 23.57 -15.99 13.75
N ASP A 436 23.86 -16.97 12.89
CA ASP A 436 24.01 -18.38 13.31
C ASP A 436 25.10 -18.55 14.37
N LYS A 437 26.23 -17.87 14.24
CA LYS A 437 27.31 -17.86 15.25
C LYS A 437 26.89 -17.21 16.55
N ALA A 438 26.16 -16.07 16.48
CA ALA A 438 25.66 -15.37 17.66
C ALA A 438 24.69 -16.23 18.45
N LEU A 439 23.73 -16.85 17.77
CA LEU A 439 22.74 -17.73 18.39
C LEU A 439 23.37 -19.02 18.96
N ALA A 440 24.35 -19.61 18.27
CA ALA A 440 25.09 -20.78 18.78
C ALA A 440 25.92 -20.44 20.03
N HIS A 441 26.55 -19.27 20.07
CA HIS A 441 27.31 -18.82 21.24
C HIS A 441 26.41 -18.66 22.46
N ASN A 442 25.25 -18.06 22.31
CA ASN A 442 24.27 -17.86 23.39
C ASN A 442 23.70 -19.19 23.90
N ALA A 443 23.58 -20.19 23.03
CA ALA A 443 23.13 -21.53 23.41
C ALA A 443 24.19 -22.32 24.19
N SER A 444 25.48 -22.09 23.93
CA SER A 444 26.61 -22.82 24.58
C SER A 444 27.08 -22.20 25.91
N GLY A 445 26.76 -20.94 26.17
CA GLY A 445 27.17 -20.20 27.37
C GLY A 445 26.27 -20.41 28.61
N GLY A 446 25.19 -21.17 28.49
CA GLY A 446 24.24 -21.42 29.59
C GLY A 446 24.10 -22.88 29.95
N SER A 447 24.25 -23.20 31.23
CA SER A 447 23.87 -24.47 31.87
C SER A 447 22.59 -25.05 31.30
N THR A 448 22.63 -26.33 30.94
CA THR A 448 21.54 -27.29 30.74
C THR A 448 20.14 -26.69 30.43
N ALA A 449 19.70 -26.83 29.18
CA ALA A 449 18.31 -26.81 28.74
C ALA A 449 17.46 -25.62 29.23
N SER A 450 17.91 -24.41 29.02
CA SER A 450 17.00 -23.24 29.11
C SER A 450 16.38 -22.96 27.76
N THR A 451 15.09 -23.22 27.61
CA THR A 451 14.22 -22.73 26.53
C THR A 451 14.16 -21.18 26.46
N TRP A 452 14.90 -20.49 27.31
CA TRP A 452 14.88 -19.05 27.56
C TRP A 452 16.27 -18.41 27.39
N ALA A 453 16.97 -18.73 26.30
CA ALA A 453 18.15 -17.92 25.96
C ALA A 453 17.73 -16.43 25.80
N PRO A 454 18.50 -15.48 26.37
CA PRO A 454 18.18 -14.07 26.20
C PRO A 454 18.19 -13.67 24.74
N ARG A 455 17.35 -12.71 24.39
CA ARG A 455 17.30 -12.12 23.07
C ARG A 455 18.64 -11.45 22.73
N ASP A 456 19.13 -11.61 21.52
CA ASP A 456 20.42 -11.06 21.06
C ASP A 456 20.19 -9.82 20.20
N ILE A 457 20.43 -8.64 20.77
CA ILE A 457 20.22 -7.35 20.08
C ILE A 457 21.13 -7.17 18.86
N VAL A 458 22.30 -7.82 18.85
CA VAL A 458 23.23 -7.79 17.70
C VAL A 458 22.62 -8.58 16.55
N ALA A 459 22.18 -9.80 16.82
CA ALA A 459 21.55 -10.65 15.81
C ALA A 459 20.24 -10.03 15.28
N ASP A 460 19.43 -9.46 16.17
CA ASP A 460 18.18 -8.79 15.80
C ASP A 460 18.45 -7.59 14.86
N GLN A 461 19.44 -6.75 15.18
CA GLN A 461 19.74 -5.58 14.35
C GLN A 461 20.38 -5.97 13.03
N ILE A 462 21.26 -6.98 12.98
CA ILE A 462 21.81 -7.50 11.72
C ILE A 462 20.68 -7.95 10.80
N LEU A 463 19.70 -8.71 11.30
CA LEU A 463 18.57 -9.16 10.48
C LEU A 463 17.70 -7.99 10.03
N ARG A 464 17.47 -7.00 10.88
CA ARG A 464 16.68 -5.81 10.54
C ARG A 464 17.32 -5.03 9.40
N GLU A 465 18.59 -4.71 9.51
CA GLU A 465 19.32 -4.00 8.45
C GLU A 465 19.42 -4.82 7.15
N THR A 466 19.58 -6.14 7.27
CA THR A 466 19.56 -7.03 6.12
C THR A 466 18.20 -6.99 5.40
N LEU A 467 17.09 -7.04 6.15
CA LEU A 467 15.75 -6.95 5.58
C LEU A 467 15.51 -5.59 4.91
N LEU A 468 16.00 -4.49 5.50
CA LEU A 468 15.90 -3.16 4.89
C LEU A 468 16.78 -3.05 3.62
N THR A 469 17.91 -3.74 3.58
CA THR A 469 18.76 -3.80 2.37
C THR A 469 18.02 -4.45 1.20
N VAL A 470 17.29 -5.54 1.45
CA VAL A 470 16.66 -6.36 0.39
C VAL A 470 15.24 -5.91 0.03
N SER A 471 14.79 -4.74 0.47
CA SER A 471 13.48 -4.18 0.09
C SER A 471 13.34 -4.12 -1.43
N SER A 472 12.17 -4.51 -1.95
CA SER A 472 11.88 -4.50 -3.39
C SER A 472 11.85 -3.10 -4.00
N ASP A 473 11.69 -2.08 -3.17
CA ASP A 473 11.64 -0.68 -3.56
C ASP A 473 12.91 -0.20 -4.23
N TRP A 474 14.08 -0.61 -3.70
CA TRP A 474 15.35 -0.12 -4.22
C TRP A 474 15.58 -0.52 -5.68
N PRO A 475 15.51 -1.79 -6.07
CA PRO A 475 15.63 -2.16 -7.48
C PRO A 475 14.48 -1.61 -8.34
N PHE A 476 13.26 -1.49 -7.79
CA PHE A 476 12.14 -0.88 -8.51
C PHE A 476 12.45 0.58 -8.89
N MET A 477 12.85 1.41 -7.93
CA MET A 477 13.16 2.83 -8.15
C MET A 477 14.32 3.02 -9.13
N VAL A 478 15.34 2.15 -9.09
CA VAL A 478 16.45 2.13 -10.05
C VAL A 478 15.96 1.76 -11.45
N SER A 479 15.20 0.68 -11.59
CA SER A 479 14.71 0.20 -12.89
C SER A 479 13.74 1.19 -13.55
N LYS A 480 13.04 2.01 -12.77
CA LYS A 480 12.09 3.02 -13.26
C LYS A 480 12.68 4.42 -13.37
N ASP A 481 13.93 4.59 -12.93
CA ASP A 481 14.65 5.87 -12.90
C ASP A 481 13.85 7.00 -12.21
N THR A 482 13.12 6.62 -11.16
CA THR A 482 12.27 7.59 -10.41
C THR A 482 13.04 8.31 -9.31
N ALA A 483 14.01 7.65 -8.67
CA ALA A 483 14.96 8.19 -7.71
C ALA A 483 16.14 7.20 -7.53
N ALA A 484 16.81 6.84 -8.63
CA ALA A 484 17.79 5.76 -8.68
C ALA A 484 18.97 5.96 -7.72
N GLU A 485 19.51 7.18 -7.62
CA GLU A 485 20.63 7.48 -6.70
C GLU A 485 20.22 7.35 -5.23
N TYR A 486 19.04 7.83 -4.87
CA TYR A 486 18.51 7.67 -3.52
C TYR A 486 18.29 6.20 -3.17
N ALA A 487 17.73 5.42 -4.08
CA ALA A 487 17.49 3.99 -3.87
C ALA A 487 18.80 3.22 -3.64
N ARG A 488 19.83 3.46 -4.47
CA ARG A 488 21.16 2.88 -4.26
C ARG A 488 21.79 3.31 -2.94
N TYR A 489 21.71 4.61 -2.64
CA TYR A 489 22.20 5.13 -1.35
C TYR A 489 21.55 4.39 -0.17
N ARG A 490 20.24 4.23 -0.17
CA ARG A 490 19.52 3.57 0.92
C ARG A 490 19.86 2.08 1.04
N ALA A 491 19.92 1.34 -0.08
CA ALA A 491 20.34 -0.06 -0.08
C ALA A 491 21.76 -0.22 0.49
N HIS A 492 22.69 0.62 0.05
CA HIS A 492 24.08 0.60 0.54
C HIS A 492 24.22 1.04 2.00
N LEU A 493 23.37 1.96 2.48
CA LEU A 493 23.35 2.41 3.87
C LEU A 493 23.01 1.25 4.81
N HIS A 494 21.91 0.55 4.56
CA HIS A 494 21.50 -0.60 5.35
C HIS A 494 22.47 -1.78 5.22
N ALA A 495 23.00 -2.02 4.02
CA ALA A 495 24.07 -3.01 3.81
C ALA A 495 25.33 -2.68 4.62
N HIS A 496 25.70 -1.40 4.69
CA HIS A 496 26.83 -0.95 5.51
C HIS A 496 26.58 -1.22 6.99
N ALA A 497 25.40 -0.90 7.51
CA ALA A 497 25.01 -1.14 8.90
C ALA A 497 25.13 -2.65 9.26
N ALA A 498 24.53 -3.51 8.42
CA ALA A 498 24.60 -4.95 8.62
C ALA A 498 26.04 -5.48 8.63
N ARG A 499 26.89 -5.01 7.70
CA ARG A 499 28.31 -5.39 7.60
C ARG A 499 29.14 -4.87 8.77
N GLU A 500 28.93 -3.63 9.19
CA GLU A 500 29.67 -3.00 10.29
C GLU A 500 29.44 -3.77 11.60
N ILE A 501 28.18 -4.06 11.92
CA ILE A 501 27.81 -4.83 13.10
C ILE A 501 28.38 -6.26 13.02
N SER A 502 28.21 -6.92 11.86
CA SER A 502 28.72 -8.28 11.61
C SER A 502 30.23 -8.38 11.74
N SER A 503 30.97 -7.40 11.21
CA SER A 503 32.44 -7.34 11.28
C SER A 503 32.94 -7.13 12.71
N ALA A 504 32.28 -6.24 13.48
CA ALA A 504 32.60 -6.04 14.88
C ALA A 504 32.39 -7.31 15.69
N TYR A 505 31.29 -8.03 15.45
CA TYR A 505 31.00 -9.30 16.09
C TYR A 505 32.02 -10.39 15.72
N ALA A 506 32.32 -10.55 14.42
CA ALA A 506 33.25 -11.55 13.91
C ALA A 506 34.69 -11.36 14.43
N SER A 507 35.10 -10.12 14.70
CA SER A 507 36.41 -9.81 15.30
C SER A 507 36.48 -10.00 16.83
N GLY A 508 35.48 -10.60 17.44
CA GLY A 508 35.45 -10.85 18.89
C GLY A 508 35.16 -9.61 19.74
N ARG A 509 34.83 -8.48 19.13
CA ARG A 509 34.52 -7.20 19.83
C ARG A 509 33.03 -7.09 20.11
N ARG A 510 32.48 -7.98 20.94
CA ARG A 510 31.04 -8.07 21.21
C ARG A 510 30.46 -6.76 21.76
N ASP A 511 31.11 -6.14 22.74
CA ASP A 511 30.66 -4.85 23.30
C ASP A 511 30.55 -3.75 22.23
N ASN A 512 31.48 -3.76 21.26
CA ASN A 512 31.41 -2.82 20.14
C ASN A 512 30.27 -3.16 19.18
N ALA A 513 30.03 -4.44 18.92
CA ALA A 513 28.91 -4.87 18.09
C ALA A 513 27.56 -4.51 18.75
N GLU A 514 27.43 -4.65 20.05
CA GLU A 514 26.24 -4.24 20.80
C GLU A 514 26.02 -2.74 20.76
N ARG A 515 27.09 -1.94 20.93
CA ARG A 515 27.01 -0.48 20.81
C ARG A 515 26.58 -0.07 19.40
N LEU A 516 27.17 -0.63 18.36
CA LEU A 516 26.80 -0.35 16.97
C LEU A 516 25.34 -0.75 16.70
N ALA A 517 24.91 -1.92 17.16
CA ALA A 517 23.53 -2.37 17.03
C ALA A 517 22.55 -1.39 17.70
N GLN A 518 22.89 -0.86 18.89
CA GLN A 518 22.08 0.17 19.57
C GLN A 518 22.09 1.49 18.83
N ASP A 519 23.23 1.91 18.27
CA ASP A 519 23.36 3.16 17.51
C ASP A 519 22.49 3.14 16.25
N TRP A 520 22.55 2.06 15.46
CA TRP A 520 21.71 1.86 14.29
C TRP A 520 20.22 1.70 14.65
N ASN A 521 19.91 1.03 15.77
CA ASN A 521 18.54 0.84 16.22
C ASN A 521 17.81 2.16 16.52
N ARG A 522 18.50 3.26 16.80
CA ARG A 522 17.87 4.58 17.00
C ARG A 522 17.22 5.13 15.74
N ALA A 523 17.79 4.85 14.58
CA ALA A 523 17.22 5.24 13.29
C ALA A 523 16.36 4.13 12.67
N ASP A 524 16.77 2.88 12.86
CA ASP A 524 16.21 1.70 12.19
C ASP A 524 15.67 0.69 13.21
N GLY A 525 14.96 1.20 14.24
CA GLY A 525 14.38 0.39 15.33
C GLY A 525 13.00 -0.19 15.04
N LEU A 526 12.52 -0.11 13.79
CA LEU A 526 11.24 -0.69 13.40
C LEU A 526 11.18 -2.20 13.66
N PHE A 527 9.98 -2.76 13.67
CA PHE A 527 9.76 -4.19 13.99
C PHE A 527 10.26 -4.58 15.38
N GLY A 528 9.86 -3.85 16.42
CA GLY A 528 10.34 -4.04 17.78
C GLY A 528 10.20 -5.46 18.34
N ALA A 529 9.28 -6.26 17.79
CA ALA A 529 9.08 -7.67 18.14
C ALA A 529 9.97 -8.65 17.34
N LEU A 530 10.72 -8.19 16.32
CA LEU A 530 11.64 -9.02 15.54
C LEU A 530 12.62 -9.74 16.49
N ASP A 531 12.76 -11.05 16.33
CA ASP A 531 13.56 -11.90 17.21
C ASP A 531 14.35 -12.92 16.39
N ALA A 532 15.65 -12.72 16.32
CA ALA A 532 16.55 -13.57 15.56
C ALA A 532 16.53 -15.06 15.94
N ARG A 533 16.09 -15.39 17.17
CA ARG A 533 15.95 -16.80 17.63
C ARG A 533 14.89 -17.59 16.86
N ARG A 534 13.99 -16.89 16.13
CA ARG A 534 12.95 -17.48 15.28
C ARG A 534 13.41 -17.72 13.84
N LEU A 535 14.66 -17.34 13.51
CA LEU A 535 15.22 -17.62 12.19
C LEU A 535 15.28 -19.15 11.99
N PRO A 536 14.71 -19.71 10.90
CA PRO A 536 14.80 -21.13 10.58
C PRO A 536 16.24 -21.60 10.50
N ARG A 537 16.50 -22.85 10.88
CA ARG A 537 17.85 -23.45 10.83
C ARG A 537 18.23 -23.96 9.46
#